data_b67a504e93a9b09898fa52f4be71bd18
#
_entry.id   b67a504e93a9b09898fa52f4be71bd18
#
_cell.length_a   1.000
_cell.length_b   1.000
_cell.length_c   1.000
_cell.angle_alpha   90.00
_cell.angle_beta   90.00
_cell.angle_gamma   90.00
#
_symmetry.space_group_name_H-M   'P 1'
#
loop_
_entity.id
_entity.type
_entity.pdbx_description
1 polymer ?
#
loop_
_entity_poly.entity_id
_entity_poly.type
_entity_poly.pdbx_seq_one_letter_code
_entity_poly.pdbx_strand_id
1 'polypeptide(L)'
;MFVAAAFFLLAIGAAPWPAPRIRAQAQGADPVIAAGGGVEMRVDFGYGGRFRTGYWTPVRIVLTDTRPAGGPEEVRLSVVVRHGSPLTALSHATTYQRTIRLAGGSSVHTELYPLLSNAYHPVHIELRNRNGQLLTATTLDLSRRVVPEGLVLALDPSGQDWSWLTRHLTAAAPVRGQLAGLSVAYVERPQALPGLWLGYHGVSAVAVSGTFPLGALSVAQAQALADWVAAGGTLILAGGSSTEALRAPAALRQLLSAFGLSGATRRLPAGAPPTRYPPFPEDADLIVWEARPETSSVLSRSGEAVLVSHAAYGRGSIFLLTFDPAALNRMGWQGLGDLARDLLRTARPVAAGLHGAESAVWRFIRATRLPLPSRWVPGGLLLGYLAVLTFSLWWVNRKGPRPGRAVLTLCTVAAVCSLGAARITGPFADLMRHG
;
A
#
# COMPACT_ATOMS: atom_id res chain seq x y z
N MET A 1 -1.17 -23.25 52.40
CA MET A 1 -0.67 -24.22 51.43
C MET A 1 -1.25 -23.92 50.03
N PHE A 2 -0.98 -22.72 49.48
CA PHE A 2 -1.47 -22.25 48.16
C PHE A 2 -0.60 -21.10 47.65
N VAL A 3 0.71 -21.31 47.49
CA VAL A 3 1.64 -20.32 46.91
C VAL A 3 2.66 -20.94 45.95
N ALA A 4 2.52 -22.22 45.58
CA ALA A 4 3.53 -22.93 44.79
C ALA A 4 3.09 -23.26 43.33
N ALA A 5 2.02 -22.67 42.80
CA ALA A 5 1.51 -23.04 41.45
C ALA A 5 1.70 -21.95 40.37
N ALA A 6 2.40 -20.83 40.66
CA ALA A 6 2.50 -19.70 39.74
C ALA A 6 3.86 -19.58 39.00
N PHE A 7 4.78 -20.50 39.15
CA PHE A 7 6.14 -20.37 38.58
C PHE A 7 6.52 -21.42 37.51
N PHE A 8 5.58 -22.19 36.98
CA PHE A 8 5.91 -23.27 36.03
C PHE A 8 5.49 -23.05 34.58
N LEU A 9 5.14 -21.83 34.20
CA LEU A 9 4.68 -21.52 32.82
C LEU A 9 5.59 -20.55 32.05
N LEU A 10 6.83 -20.34 32.45
CA LEU A 10 7.75 -19.39 31.80
C LEU A 10 9.04 -19.99 31.26
N ALA A 11 9.05 -21.29 30.96
CA ALA A 11 10.19 -21.96 30.34
C ALA A 11 9.80 -22.84 29.14
N ILE A 12 8.94 -22.33 28.26
CA ILE A 12 8.81 -22.87 26.89
C ILE A 12 9.77 -22.07 26.04
N GLY A 13 10.94 -22.65 25.81
CA GLY A 13 12.03 -22.10 25.03
C GLY A 13 11.53 -21.58 23.66
N ALA A 14 11.88 -20.34 23.39
CA ALA A 14 11.78 -19.75 22.07
C ALA A 14 12.76 -20.49 21.12
N ALA A 15 12.32 -21.60 20.55
CA ALA A 15 12.97 -22.11 19.35
C ALA A 15 12.83 -21.04 18.26
N PRO A 16 13.91 -20.63 17.60
CA PRO A 16 13.79 -19.67 16.51
C PRO A 16 12.93 -20.33 15.42
N TRP A 17 11.76 -19.74 15.17
CA TRP A 17 10.94 -20.13 14.04
C TRP A 17 11.79 -19.98 12.77
N PRO A 18 11.89 -21.04 11.93
CA PRO A 18 12.59 -20.92 10.67
C PRO A 18 11.89 -19.81 9.87
N ALA A 19 12.64 -18.76 9.56
CA ALA A 19 12.16 -17.69 8.69
C ALA A 19 11.59 -18.35 7.41
N PRO A 20 10.36 -18.02 6.99
CA PRO A 20 9.80 -18.56 5.78
C PRO A 20 10.74 -18.17 4.62
N ARG A 21 11.32 -19.19 3.96
CA ARG A 21 12.05 -18.99 2.71
C ARG A 21 11.07 -18.45 1.71
N ILE A 22 11.05 -17.13 1.53
CA ILE A 22 10.29 -16.46 0.49
C ILE A 22 10.95 -16.83 -0.84
N ARG A 23 10.42 -17.84 -1.49
CA ARG A 23 10.65 -18.02 -2.92
C ARG A 23 10.10 -16.77 -3.57
N ALA A 24 10.93 -16.01 -4.27
CA ALA A 24 10.53 -14.94 -5.17
C ALA A 24 9.71 -15.58 -6.32
N GLN A 25 8.46 -15.84 -6.08
CA GLN A 25 7.52 -16.14 -7.16
C GLN A 25 7.04 -14.79 -7.71
N ALA A 26 7.58 -14.43 -8.86
CA ALA A 26 7.06 -13.39 -9.74
C ALA A 26 5.75 -13.88 -10.42
N GLN A 27 4.84 -14.44 -9.65
CA GLN A 27 3.50 -14.74 -10.13
C GLN A 27 2.57 -13.71 -9.51
N GLY A 28 2.16 -12.74 -10.34
CA GLY A 28 1.00 -11.92 -10.04
C GLY A 28 -0.17 -12.86 -9.68
N ALA A 29 -0.92 -12.52 -8.66
CA ALA A 29 -2.13 -13.28 -8.37
C ALA A 29 -3.02 -13.25 -9.61
N ASP A 30 -3.47 -14.41 -10.06
CA ASP A 30 -4.37 -14.51 -11.19
C ASP A 30 -5.60 -13.63 -10.96
N PRO A 31 -6.10 -12.96 -12.00
CA PRO A 31 -7.31 -12.17 -11.90
C PRO A 31 -8.48 -13.08 -11.51
N VAL A 32 -9.32 -12.58 -10.63
CA VAL A 32 -10.54 -13.31 -10.23
C VAL A 32 -11.59 -13.11 -11.30
N ILE A 33 -12.14 -14.22 -11.79
CA ILE A 33 -13.20 -14.22 -12.81
C ILE A 33 -14.50 -14.65 -12.16
N ALA A 34 -15.55 -13.87 -12.37
CA ALA A 34 -16.92 -14.19 -11.96
C ALA A 34 -17.84 -14.01 -13.18
N ALA A 35 -18.75 -14.95 -13.38
CA ALA A 35 -19.73 -14.88 -14.46
C ALA A 35 -21.15 -15.07 -13.93
N GLY A 36 -22.10 -14.31 -14.46
CA GLY A 36 -23.50 -14.39 -14.10
C GLY A 36 -24.34 -13.36 -14.86
N GLY A 37 -25.64 -13.63 -15.04
CA GLY A 37 -26.56 -12.70 -15.71
C GLY A 37 -26.14 -12.30 -17.13
N GLY A 38 -25.37 -13.14 -17.84
CA GLY A 38 -24.84 -12.84 -19.16
C GLY A 38 -23.68 -11.84 -19.16
N VAL A 39 -23.03 -11.61 -18.02
CA VAL A 39 -21.84 -10.76 -17.91
C VAL A 39 -20.71 -11.52 -17.23
N GLU A 40 -19.53 -11.46 -17.81
CA GLU A 40 -18.28 -11.91 -17.20
C GLU A 40 -17.57 -10.70 -16.60
N MET A 41 -17.17 -10.82 -15.34
CA MET A 41 -16.43 -9.81 -14.58
C MET A 41 -15.05 -10.35 -14.22
N ARG A 42 -14.00 -9.75 -14.76
CA ARG A 42 -12.61 -10.05 -14.43
C ARG A 42 -12.07 -8.94 -13.53
N VAL A 43 -11.58 -9.32 -12.37
CA VAL A 43 -11.07 -8.38 -11.36
C VAL A 43 -9.58 -8.57 -11.17
N ASP A 44 -8.81 -7.51 -11.36
CA ASP A 44 -7.40 -7.41 -11.03
C ASP A 44 -7.23 -6.38 -9.88
N PHE A 45 -6.64 -6.83 -8.78
CA PHE A 45 -6.61 -6.11 -7.52
C PHE A 45 -5.18 -5.71 -7.15
N GLY A 46 -4.98 -4.44 -6.85
CA GLY A 46 -3.68 -3.91 -6.47
C GLY A 46 -2.67 -3.99 -7.60
N TYR A 47 -1.47 -4.41 -7.27
CA TYR A 47 -0.36 -4.60 -8.20
C TYR A 47 0.11 -6.05 -8.12
N GLY A 48 -0.28 -6.87 -9.11
CA GLY A 48 -0.05 -8.30 -9.05
C GLY A 48 -0.67 -8.95 -7.80
N GLY A 49 -1.84 -8.48 -7.37
CA GLY A 49 -2.52 -8.90 -6.16
C GLY A 49 -1.95 -8.33 -4.86
N ARG A 50 -0.93 -7.50 -4.88
CA ARG A 50 -0.28 -6.91 -3.70
C ARG A 50 -0.83 -5.51 -3.43
N PHE A 51 -0.97 -5.17 -2.15
CA PHE A 51 -1.40 -3.84 -1.71
C PHE A 51 -0.95 -3.57 -0.28
N ARG A 52 -1.07 -2.32 0.16
CA ARG A 52 -0.83 -1.89 1.54
C ARG A 52 -2.13 -1.49 2.22
N THR A 53 -2.26 -1.88 3.48
CA THR A 53 -3.38 -1.42 4.32
C THR A 53 -3.21 0.05 4.70
N GLY A 54 -4.31 0.76 4.81
CA GLY A 54 -4.31 2.19 5.09
C GLY A 54 -4.14 3.08 3.84
N TYR A 55 -4.16 2.49 2.64
CA TYR A 55 -3.91 3.21 1.40
C TYR A 55 -4.99 2.92 0.36
N TRP A 56 -5.19 3.89 -0.54
CA TRP A 56 -6.01 3.70 -1.73
C TRP A 56 -5.38 2.66 -2.64
N THR A 57 -6.18 1.71 -3.07
CA THR A 57 -5.69 0.56 -3.85
C THR A 57 -6.42 0.50 -5.17
N PRO A 58 -5.73 0.39 -6.32
CA PRO A 58 -6.41 0.24 -7.60
C PRO A 58 -7.10 -1.12 -7.70
N VAL A 59 -8.36 -1.11 -8.12
CA VAL A 59 -9.14 -2.29 -8.49
C VAL A 59 -9.55 -2.11 -9.94
N ARG A 60 -8.93 -2.86 -10.84
CA ARG A 60 -9.22 -2.84 -12.27
C ARG A 60 -10.22 -3.93 -12.58
N ILE A 61 -11.27 -3.57 -13.28
CA ILE A 61 -12.37 -4.47 -13.58
C ILE A 61 -12.65 -4.39 -15.06
N VAL A 62 -12.66 -5.56 -15.71
CA VAL A 62 -13.10 -5.73 -17.08
C VAL A 62 -14.46 -6.42 -17.04
N LEU A 63 -15.45 -5.77 -17.59
CA LEU A 63 -16.80 -6.31 -17.75
C LEU A 63 -16.98 -6.68 -19.22
N THR A 64 -17.29 -7.93 -19.49
CA THR A 64 -17.60 -8.44 -20.84
C THR A 64 -19.06 -8.91 -20.87
N ASP A 65 -19.86 -8.26 -21.68
CA ASP A 65 -21.25 -8.69 -21.90
C ASP A 65 -21.26 -9.82 -22.92
N THR A 66 -21.68 -11.00 -22.48
CA THR A 66 -21.78 -12.20 -23.33
C THR A 66 -23.17 -12.39 -23.94
N ARG A 67 -24.12 -11.49 -23.63
CA ARG A 67 -25.45 -11.51 -24.21
C ARG A 67 -25.40 -11.15 -25.72
N PRO A 68 -26.33 -11.64 -26.52
CA PRO A 68 -26.42 -11.24 -27.92
C PRO A 68 -26.57 -9.71 -28.04
N ALA A 69 -26.16 -9.15 -29.16
CA ALA A 69 -26.19 -7.72 -29.42
C ALA A 69 -27.54 -7.10 -29.04
N GLY A 70 -27.51 -6.22 -28.04
CA GLY A 70 -28.65 -5.48 -27.52
C GLY A 70 -28.26 -4.03 -27.26
N GLY A 71 -29.26 -3.21 -26.98
CA GLY A 71 -29.03 -1.81 -26.63
C GLY A 71 -28.17 -1.69 -25.35
N PRO A 72 -27.50 -0.54 -25.15
CA PRO A 72 -26.69 -0.32 -23.94
C PRO A 72 -27.56 -0.31 -22.71
N GLU A 73 -27.18 -1.10 -21.72
CA GLU A 73 -27.80 -1.16 -20.38
C GLU A 73 -26.93 -0.45 -19.36
N GLU A 74 -27.56 0.31 -18.48
CA GLU A 74 -26.87 0.89 -17.33
C GLU A 74 -26.74 -0.16 -16.22
N VAL A 75 -25.49 -0.45 -15.85
CA VAL A 75 -25.17 -1.34 -14.75
C VAL A 75 -24.43 -0.58 -13.66
N ARG A 76 -24.65 -0.97 -12.40
CA ARG A 76 -23.98 -0.38 -11.24
C ARG A 76 -22.97 -1.37 -10.71
N LEU A 77 -21.70 -0.97 -10.80
CA LEU A 77 -20.58 -1.68 -10.20
C LEU A 77 -20.37 -1.13 -8.77
N SER A 78 -20.26 -2.02 -7.79
CA SER A 78 -20.03 -1.67 -6.40
C SER A 78 -18.88 -2.48 -5.83
N VAL A 79 -17.94 -1.81 -5.14
CA VAL A 79 -16.88 -2.42 -4.34
C VAL A 79 -17.15 -2.10 -2.88
N VAL A 80 -17.46 -3.12 -2.08
CA VAL A 80 -17.80 -2.97 -0.67
C VAL A 80 -16.62 -3.39 0.19
N VAL A 81 -16.11 -2.44 0.97
CA VAL A 81 -14.99 -2.63 1.90
C VAL A 81 -15.50 -2.51 3.33
N ARG A 82 -15.22 -3.49 4.16
CA ARG A 82 -15.53 -3.43 5.59
C ARG A 82 -14.31 -2.93 6.36
N HIS A 83 -14.55 -1.98 7.24
CA HIS A 83 -13.54 -1.39 8.12
C HIS A 83 -13.79 -1.83 9.56
N GLY A 84 -12.75 -1.77 10.39
CA GLY A 84 -12.80 -2.17 11.79
C GLY A 84 -12.10 -3.49 12.06
N SER A 85 -12.00 -3.84 13.32
CA SER A 85 -11.43 -5.12 13.76
C SER A 85 -12.51 -6.18 13.83
N PRO A 86 -12.25 -7.43 13.46
CA PRO A 86 -13.21 -8.53 13.65
C PRO A 86 -13.53 -8.77 15.13
N LEU A 87 -12.70 -8.25 16.04
CA LEU A 87 -12.85 -8.38 17.49
C LEU A 87 -13.71 -7.27 18.11
N THR A 88 -14.05 -6.23 17.35
CA THR A 88 -14.86 -5.11 17.84
C THR A 88 -16.21 -5.07 17.12
N ALA A 89 -17.28 -4.82 17.86
CA ALA A 89 -18.63 -4.65 17.30
C ALA A 89 -18.76 -3.41 16.37
N LEU A 90 -17.73 -2.57 16.31
CA LEU A 90 -17.70 -1.34 15.53
C LEU A 90 -17.10 -1.60 14.14
N SER A 91 -17.80 -2.35 13.31
CA SER A 91 -17.45 -2.46 11.89
C SER A 91 -18.44 -1.63 11.06
N HIS A 92 -17.92 -0.83 10.16
CA HIS A 92 -18.70 -0.11 9.14
C HIS A 92 -18.27 -0.55 7.75
N ALA A 93 -19.15 -0.41 6.78
CA ALA A 93 -18.84 -0.71 5.39
C ALA A 93 -18.86 0.57 4.55
N THR A 94 -17.84 0.75 3.72
CA THR A 94 -17.81 1.78 2.69
C THR A 94 -18.04 1.15 1.34
N THR A 95 -18.96 1.73 0.58
CA THR A 95 -19.28 1.26 -0.76
C THR A 95 -18.80 2.26 -1.80
N TYR A 96 -17.90 1.83 -2.67
CA TYR A 96 -17.42 2.59 -3.81
C TYR A 96 -18.23 2.17 -5.03
N GLN A 97 -18.87 3.10 -5.70
CA GLN A 97 -19.80 2.79 -6.79
C GLN A 97 -19.45 3.54 -8.08
N ARG A 98 -19.71 2.88 -9.21
CA ARG A 98 -19.64 3.47 -10.54
C ARG A 98 -20.76 2.95 -11.42
N THR A 99 -21.44 3.85 -12.10
CA THR A 99 -22.41 3.50 -13.14
C THR A 99 -21.67 3.35 -14.48
N ILE A 100 -21.94 2.27 -15.18
CA ILE A 100 -21.29 1.89 -16.43
C ILE A 100 -22.39 1.59 -17.45
N ARG A 101 -22.17 2.00 -18.70
CA ARG A 101 -23.02 1.58 -19.84
C ARG A 101 -22.36 0.39 -20.51
N LEU A 102 -23.06 -0.74 -20.51
CA LEU A 102 -22.59 -1.99 -21.07
C LEU A 102 -23.52 -2.38 -22.22
N ALA A 103 -22.98 -2.58 -23.41
CA ALA A 103 -23.73 -3.04 -24.57
C ALA A 103 -23.47 -4.52 -24.82
N GLY A 104 -24.47 -5.24 -25.31
CA GLY A 104 -24.33 -6.66 -25.64
C GLY A 104 -23.15 -6.94 -26.55
N GLY A 105 -22.32 -7.93 -26.23
CA GLY A 105 -21.11 -8.29 -26.96
C GLY A 105 -19.92 -7.33 -26.76
N SER A 106 -20.02 -6.32 -25.87
CA SER A 106 -18.93 -5.37 -25.62
C SER A 106 -18.14 -5.68 -24.36
N SER A 107 -16.91 -5.16 -24.31
CA SER A 107 -16.09 -5.17 -23.09
C SER A 107 -15.80 -3.75 -22.65
N VAL A 108 -15.95 -3.48 -21.35
CA VAL A 108 -15.67 -2.17 -20.73
C VAL A 108 -14.64 -2.34 -19.63
N HIS A 109 -13.59 -1.52 -19.70
CA HIS A 109 -12.56 -1.42 -18.67
C HIS A 109 -12.89 -0.28 -17.72
N THR A 110 -12.82 -0.54 -16.43
CA THR A 110 -13.07 0.46 -15.40
C THR A 110 -12.14 0.26 -14.21
N GLU A 111 -11.89 1.35 -13.47
CA GLU A 111 -11.07 1.34 -12.28
C GLU A 111 -11.82 2.00 -11.12
N LEU A 112 -11.67 1.41 -9.95
CA LEU A 112 -12.10 1.97 -8.66
C LEU A 112 -10.90 1.99 -7.72
N TYR A 113 -10.91 2.93 -6.80
CA TYR A 113 -9.82 3.09 -5.83
C TYR A 113 -10.38 3.04 -4.40
N PRO A 114 -10.69 1.86 -3.86
CA PRO A 114 -11.11 1.73 -2.48
C PRO A 114 -9.96 2.01 -1.51
N LEU A 115 -10.28 2.62 -0.38
CA LEU A 115 -9.38 2.74 0.76
C LEU A 115 -9.47 1.46 1.59
N LEU A 116 -8.36 0.75 1.74
CA LEU A 116 -8.30 -0.52 2.47
C LEU A 116 -7.68 -0.29 3.85
N SER A 117 -8.49 -0.18 4.88
CA SER A 117 -8.00 0.04 6.25
C SER A 117 -7.35 -1.21 6.86
N ASN A 118 -7.78 -2.39 6.44
CA ASN A 118 -7.26 -3.66 6.92
C ASN A 118 -7.44 -4.77 5.87
N ALA A 119 -6.90 -5.96 6.14
CA ALA A 119 -7.05 -7.13 5.29
C ALA A 119 -7.81 -8.29 5.97
N TYR A 120 -8.40 -8.04 7.13
CA TYR A 120 -9.14 -9.06 7.87
C TYR A 120 -10.51 -9.36 7.27
N HIS A 121 -11.05 -8.40 6.54
CA HIS A 121 -12.34 -8.55 5.90
C HIS A 121 -12.17 -8.74 4.40
N PRO A 122 -12.91 -9.65 3.80
CA PRO A 122 -12.93 -9.79 2.36
C PRO A 122 -13.58 -8.55 1.72
N VAL A 123 -13.16 -8.24 0.50
CA VAL A 123 -13.77 -7.21 -0.34
C VAL A 123 -14.81 -7.87 -1.22
N HIS A 124 -16.04 -7.35 -1.20
CA HIS A 124 -17.11 -7.82 -2.05
C HIS A 124 -17.27 -6.90 -3.25
N ILE A 125 -17.37 -7.48 -4.43
CA ILE A 125 -17.55 -6.75 -5.68
C ILE A 125 -18.83 -7.27 -6.32
N GLU A 126 -19.74 -6.37 -6.59
CA GLU A 126 -21.07 -6.69 -7.10
C GLU A 126 -21.37 -5.85 -8.35
N LEU A 127 -22.01 -6.50 -9.33
CA LEU A 127 -22.56 -5.84 -10.49
C LEU A 127 -24.09 -6.01 -10.48
N ARG A 128 -24.82 -4.90 -10.51
CA ARG A 128 -26.28 -4.89 -10.53
C ARG A 128 -26.79 -4.15 -11.75
N ASN A 129 -27.92 -4.59 -12.27
CA ASN A 129 -28.62 -3.87 -13.34
C ASN A 129 -29.34 -2.61 -12.79
N ARG A 130 -29.96 -1.84 -13.67
CA ARG A 130 -30.73 -0.62 -13.31
C ARG A 130 -31.83 -0.89 -12.30
N ASN A 131 -32.42 -2.09 -12.33
CA ASN A 131 -33.51 -2.49 -11.42
C ASN A 131 -33.00 -3.00 -10.06
N GLY A 132 -31.68 -2.95 -9.81
CA GLY A 132 -31.04 -3.44 -8.60
C GLY A 132 -30.84 -4.96 -8.53
N GLN A 133 -31.22 -5.69 -9.57
CA GLN A 133 -31.01 -7.13 -9.64
C GLN A 133 -29.52 -7.45 -9.78
N LEU A 134 -29.02 -8.40 -8.99
CA LEU A 134 -27.65 -8.86 -9.06
C LEU A 134 -27.41 -9.63 -10.36
N LEU A 135 -26.42 -9.16 -11.14
CA LEU A 135 -25.96 -9.85 -12.35
C LEU A 135 -24.82 -10.82 -12.01
N THR A 136 -23.79 -10.32 -11.36
CA THR A 136 -22.66 -11.14 -10.90
C THR A 136 -22.02 -10.55 -9.67
N ALA A 137 -21.35 -11.37 -8.86
CA ALA A 137 -20.59 -10.93 -7.70
C ALA A 137 -19.38 -11.81 -7.47
N THR A 138 -18.38 -11.24 -6.82
CA THR A 138 -17.20 -11.98 -6.34
C THR A 138 -16.74 -11.46 -5.00
N THR A 139 -15.97 -12.28 -4.31
CA THR A 139 -15.39 -11.94 -3.01
C THR A 139 -13.89 -12.20 -3.06
N LEU A 140 -13.12 -11.19 -2.68
CA LEU A 140 -11.67 -11.25 -2.64
C LEU A 140 -11.18 -11.41 -1.22
N ASP A 141 -10.48 -12.51 -0.94
CA ASP A 141 -9.72 -12.65 0.30
C ASP A 141 -8.39 -11.90 0.17
N LEU A 142 -8.18 -10.93 1.06
CA LEU A 142 -7.03 -10.05 1.05
C LEU A 142 -5.94 -10.47 2.04
N SER A 143 -6.20 -11.41 2.92
CA SER A 143 -5.34 -11.76 4.06
C SER A 143 -3.90 -12.12 3.68
N ARG A 144 -3.71 -12.76 2.51
CA ARG A 144 -2.41 -13.20 2.00
C ARG A 144 -1.74 -12.23 1.02
N ARG A 145 -2.36 -11.08 0.77
CA ARG A 145 -1.97 -10.13 -0.29
C ARG A 145 -1.38 -8.82 0.25
N VAL A 146 -1.38 -8.67 1.57
CA VAL A 146 -0.87 -7.48 2.25
C VAL A 146 0.65 -7.42 2.22
N VAL A 147 1.16 -6.26 1.87
CA VAL A 147 2.56 -5.90 2.02
C VAL A 147 2.68 -4.97 3.23
N PRO A 148 3.37 -5.37 4.30
CA PRO A 148 3.34 -4.61 5.55
C PRO A 148 4.10 -3.29 5.50
N GLU A 149 5.27 -3.23 4.86
CA GLU A 149 6.19 -2.10 5.07
C GLU A 149 6.33 -1.15 3.87
N GLY A 150 6.33 -1.64 2.66
CA GLY A 150 6.43 -0.79 1.47
C GLY A 150 6.30 -1.55 0.17
N LEU A 151 5.83 -0.87 -0.86
CA LEU A 151 5.63 -1.42 -2.20
C LEU A 151 6.44 -0.62 -3.21
N VAL A 152 7.32 -1.29 -3.93
CA VAL A 152 8.02 -0.75 -5.09
C VAL A 152 7.38 -1.31 -6.34
N LEU A 153 6.99 -0.46 -7.27
CA LEU A 153 6.53 -0.89 -8.58
C LEU A 153 7.70 -0.91 -9.55
N ALA A 154 7.99 -2.07 -10.10
CA ALA A 154 8.96 -2.25 -11.16
C ALA A 154 8.24 -2.27 -12.51
N LEU A 155 8.37 -1.20 -13.28
CA LEU A 155 7.84 -1.11 -14.64
C LEU A 155 8.87 -1.75 -15.59
N ASP A 156 8.62 -3.00 -15.93
CA ASP A 156 9.59 -3.85 -16.61
C ASP A 156 8.87 -4.89 -17.47
N PRO A 157 8.96 -4.80 -18.80
CA PRO A 157 8.33 -5.75 -19.71
C PRO A 157 8.88 -7.17 -19.59
N SER A 158 10.14 -7.32 -19.14
CA SER A 158 10.80 -8.61 -18.96
C SER A 158 10.49 -9.27 -17.62
N GLY A 159 10.06 -8.49 -16.62
CA GLY A 159 9.92 -8.91 -15.24
C GLY A 159 11.24 -9.26 -14.54
N GLN A 160 12.38 -8.95 -15.14
CA GLN A 160 13.71 -9.36 -14.66
C GLN A 160 14.68 -8.23 -14.40
N ASP A 161 14.53 -7.08 -15.07
CA ASP A 161 15.48 -5.95 -14.99
C ASP A 161 15.64 -5.42 -13.57
N TRP A 162 14.60 -5.50 -12.75
CA TRP A 162 14.59 -5.07 -11.35
C TRP A 162 14.74 -6.20 -10.32
N SER A 163 15.02 -7.44 -10.77
CA SER A 163 15.16 -8.61 -9.89
C SER A 163 16.29 -8.43 -8.84
N TRP A 164 17.34 -7.69 -9.19
CA TRP A 164 18.42 -7.34 -8.28
C TRP A 164 17.93 -6.54 -7.07
N LEU A 165 16.96 -5.64 -7.29
CA LEU A 165 16.39 -4.82 -6.22
C LEU A 165 15.73 -5.70 -5.16
N THR A 166 14.91 -6.69 -5.57
CA THR A 166 14.31 -7.65 -4.66
C THR A 166 15.36 -8.39 -3.82
N ARG A 167 16.45 -8.83 -4.47
CA ARG A 167 17.53 -9.57 -3.83
C ARG A 167 18.23 -8.72 -2.74
N HIS A 168 18.53 -7.47 -3.04
CA HIS A 168 19.19 -6.57 -2.10
C HIS A 168 18.26 -6.08 -0.98
N LEU A 169 16.96 -5.95 -1.24
CA LEU A 169 15.97 -5.62 -0.21
C LEU A 169 15.77 -6.74 0.80
N THR A 170 15.83 -8.00 0.36
CA THR A 170 15.71 -9.16 1.26
C THR A 170 17.00 -9.45 2.03
N ALA A 171 18.17 -9.18 1.45
CA ALA A 171 19.47 -9.41 2.08
C ALA A 171 19.85 -8.33 3.11
N ALA A 172 19.30 -7.14 3.00
CA ALA A 172 19.60 -5.99 3.88
C ALA A 172 18.89 -6.04 5.25
N ALA A 173 18.30 -7.16 5.64
CA ALA A 173 17.85 -7.35 7.03
C ALA A 173 19.06 -7.70 7.92
N PRO A 174 19.23 -7.17 9.14
CA PRO A 174 18.48 -6.13 9.81
C PRO A 174 19.36 -4.94 10.26
N VAL A 175 19.63 -4.00 9.40
CA VAL A 175 20.03 -2.68 9.91
C VAL A 175 18.74 -2.01 10.36
N ARG A 176 18.59 -1.83 11.66
CA ARG A 176 17.43 -1.24 12.31
C ARG A 176 16.95 -0.01 11.54
N GLY A 177 15.79 -0.12 10.91
CA GLY A 177 14.88 1.01 10.71
C GLY A 177 14.61 1.45 9.33
N GLN A 178 14.44 0.86 8.22
CA GLN A 178 13.68 1.44 7.09
C GLN A 178 13.59 0.63 5.77
N LEU A 179 14.44 -0.37 5.54
CA LEU A 179 14.43 -1.12 4.28
C LEU A 179 13.99 -2.59 4.42
N ALA A 180 13.88 -3.09 5.65
CA ALA A 180 13.38 -4.43 5.90
C ALA A 180 11.88 -4.48 5.58
N GLY A 181 11.48 -5.32 4.62
CA GLY A 181 10.06 -5.56 4.31
C GLY A 181 9.50 -4.85 3.06
N LEU A 182 10.33 -4.16 2.26
CA LEU A 182 9.88 -3.67 0.96
C LEU A 182 9.60 -4.85 0.02
N SER A 183 8.45 -4.83 -0.63
CA SER A 183 8.07 -5.79 -1.66
C SER A 183 8.10 -5.15 -3.04
N VAL A 184 8.54 -5.90 -4.04
CA VAL A 184 8.52 -5.44 -5.43
C VAL A 184 7.35 -6.09 -6.16
N ALA A 185 6.53 -5.28 -6.83
CA ALA A 185 5.51 -5.74 -7.75
C ALA A 185 5.90 -5.34 -9.18
N TYR A 186 5.81 -6.28 -10.09
CA TYR A 186 6.15 -6.06 -11.49
C TYR A 186 4.92 -5.64 -12.28
N VAL A 187 5.11 -4.65 -13.14
CA VAL A 187 4.12 -4.17 -14.09
C VAL A 187 4.74 -4.27 -15.50
N GLU A 188 4.28 -5.23 -16.25
CA GLU A 188 4.84 -5.53 -17.59
C GLU A 188 4.25 -4.64 -18.67
N ARG A 189 3.03 -4.15 -18.48
CA ARG A 189 2.26 -3.43 -19.51
C ARG A 189 1.79 -2.07 -19.03
N PRO A 190 1.89 -1.02 -19.85
CA PRO A 190 1.41 0.32 -19.51
C PRO A 190 -0.06 0.37 -19.08
N GLN A 191 -0.91 -0.46 -19.70
CA GLN A 191 -2.35 -0.51 -19.41
C GLN A 191 -2.67 -0.94 -17.97
N ALA A 192 -1.72 -1.58 -17.28
CA ALA A 192 -1.88 -1.99 -15.89
C ALA A 192 -1.58 -0.84 -14.90
N LEU A 193 -1.17 0.33 -15.37
CA LEU A 193 -0.94 1.50 -14.52
C LEU A 193 -2.22 2.27 -14.28
N PRO A 194 -2.41 2.84 -13.08
CA PRO A 194 -3.61 3.60 -12.74
C PRO A 194 -3.70 4.92 -13.49
N GLY A 195 -4.93 5.30 -13.85
CA GLY A 195 -5.23 6.59 -14.47
C GLY A 195 -5.40 7.75 -13.47
N LEU A 196 -5.33 7.49 -12.15
CA LEU A 196 -5.36 8.48 -11.09
C LEU A 196 -4.19 8.32 -10.13
N TRP A 197 -3.62 9.42 -9.66
CA TRP A 197 -2.50 9.43 -8.72
C TRP A 197 -2.79 8.68 -7.41
N LEU A 198 -4.08 8.62 -7.00
CA LEU A 198 -4.53 7.84 -5.84
C LEU A 198 -4.17 6.36 -5.95
N GLY A 199 -4.11 5.81 -7.16
CA GLY A 199 -3.69 4.43 -7.36
C GLY A 199 -2.28 4.16 -6.90
N TYR A 200 -1.38 5.14 -6.93
CA TYR A 200 0.00 5.03 -6.45
C TYR A 200 0.16 5.33 -4.95
N HIS A 201 -0.92 5.65 -4.22
CA HIS A 201 -0.83 6.15 -2.85
C HIS A 201 -0.13 5.16 -1.89
N GLY A 202 -0.32 3.85 -2.07
CA GLY A 202 0.37 2.81 -1.30
C GLY A 202 1.78 2.46 -1.80
N VAL A 203 2.25 3.12 -2.87
CA VAL A 203 3.54 2.85 -3.52
C VAL A 203 4.62 3.74 -2.91
N SER A 204 5.76 3.15 -2.59
CA SER A 204 6.91 3.87 -2.03
C SER A 204 7.84 4.40 -3.12
N ALA A 205 8.02 3.62 -4.19
CA ALA A 205 8.81 4.01 -5.35
C ALA A 205 8.26 3.33 -6.62
N VAL A 206 8.44 4.01 -7.75
CA VAL A 206 8.22 3.45 -9.08
C VAL A 206 9.57 3.40 -9.79
N ALA A 207 10.00 2.21 -10.18
CA ALA A 207 11.25 1.96 -10.86
C ALA A 207 10.96 1.56 -12.32
N VAL A 208 11.43 2.36 -13.26
CA VAL A 208 11.17 2.21 -14.69
C VAL A 208 12.41 1.68 -15.40
N SER A 209 12.29 0.56 -16.07
CA SER A 209 13.31 0.01 -16.96
C SER A 209 13.46 0.88 -18.23
N GLY A 210 14.66 1.00 -18.77
CA GLY A 210 14.91 1.70 -20.02
C GLY A 210 14.15 1.12 -21.22
N THR A 211 13.74 -0.13 -21.12
CA THR A 211 12.98 -0.87 -22.14
C THR A 211 11.45 -0.68 -21.99
N PHE A 212 10.99 -0.10 -20.87
CA PHE A 212 9.55 0.08 -20.66
C PHE A 212 8.98 1.17 -21.56
N PRO A 213 7.92 0.89 -22.34
CA PRO A 213 7.38 1.81 -23.34
C PRO A 213 6.55 2.93 -22.67
N LEU A 214 7.20 3.91 -22.06
CA LEU A 214 6.52 5.07 -21.45
C LEU A 214 5.68 5.85 -22.45
N GLY A 215 6.05 5.84 -23.73
CA GLY A 215 5.26 6.45 -24.80
C GLY A 215 3.89 5.84 -25.03
N ALA A 216 3.67 4.62 -24.60
CA ALA A 216 2.38 3.93 -24.69
C ALA A 216 1.43 4.22 -23.51
N LEU A 217 1.85 5.03 -22.54
CA LEU A 217 0.95 5.51 -21.48
C LEU A 217 -0.10 6.44 -22.04
N SER A 218 -1.33 6.30 -21.59
CA SER A 218 -2.37 7.30 -21.84
C SER A 218 -2.00 8.64 -21.15
N VAL A 219 -2.57 9.73 -21.63
CA VAL A 219 -2.38 11.05 -21.01
C VAL A 219 -2.74 11.03 -19.52
N ALA A 220 -3.85 10.36 -19.16
CA ALA A 220 -4.29 10.23 -17.77
C ALA A 220 -3.28 9.47 -16.91
N GLN A 221 -2.71 8.36 -17.39
CA GLN A 221 -1.71 7.58 -16.66
C GLN A 221 -0.41 8.36 -16.48
N ALA A 222 0.05 9.06 -17.52
CA ALA A 222 1.26 9.87 -17.44
C ALA A 222 1.07 11.03 -16.45
N GLN A 223 -0.08 11.69 -16.47
CA GLN A 223 -0.41 12.75 -15.52
C GLN A 223 -0.52 12.21 -14.11
N ALA A 224 -1.18 11.06 -13.91
CA ALA A 224 -1.33 10.42 -12.61
C ALA A 224 0.03 10.07 -11.97
N LEU A 225 0.98 9.59 -12.78
CA LEU A 225 2.34 9.31 -12.32
C LEU A 225 3.09 10.60 -11.96
N ALA A 226 2.95 11.66 -12.79
CA ALA A 226 3.56 12.96 -12.53
C ALA A 226 3.01 13.61 -11.25
N ASP A 227 1.69 13.60 -11.07
CA ASP A 227 1.01 14.13 -9.88
C ASP A 227 1.43 13.38 -8.61
N TRP A 228 1.57 12.04 -8.71
CA TRP A 228 2.04 11.23 -7.60
C TRP A 228 3.49 11.58 -7.20
N VAL A 229 4.38 11.80 -8.18
CA VAL A 229 5.74 12.27 -7.88
C VAL A 229 5.67 13.64 -7.23
N ALA A 230 4.90 14.59 -7.77
CA ALA A 230 4.75 15.91 -7.20
C ALA A 230 4.21 15.88 -5.75
N ALA A 231 3.36 14.92 -5.42
CA ALA A 231 2.81 14.72 -4.08
C ALA A 231 3.81 14.12 -3.07
N GLY A 232 4.96 13.61 -3.52
CA GLY A 232 6.00 13.05 -2.64
C GLY A 232 6.50 11.66 -3.05
N GLY A 233 6.05 11.13 -4.19
CA GLY A 233 6.50 9.84 -4.71
C GLY A 233 7.95 9.86 -5.19
N THR A 234 8.57 8.68 -5.25
CA THR A 234 9.93 8.51 -5.77
C THR A 234 9.90 7.77 -7.09
N LEU A 235 10.35 8.43 -8.15
CA LEU A 235 10.50 7.84 -9.49
C LEU A 235 11.97 7.52 -9.74
N ILE A 236 12.27 6.30 -10.15
CA ILE A 236 13.59 5.83 -10.53
C ILE A 236 13.53 5.45 -12.01
N LEU A 237 14.31 6.11 -12.84
CA LEU A 237 14.38 5.82 -14.27
C LEU A 237 15.75 5.21 -14.58
N ALA A 238 15.77 4.02 -15.15
CA ALA A 238 17.00 3.37 -15.62
C ALA A 238 17.17 3.55 -17.12
N GLY A 239 18.41 3.78 -17.53
CA GLY A 239 18.83 3.92 -18.91
C GLY A 239 19.40 2.63 -19.50
N GLY A 240 20.37 2.79 -20.36
CA GLY A 240 21.06 1.72 -21.06
C GLY A 240 21.00 1.88 -22.59
N SER A 241 20.99 0.76 -23.31
CA SER A 241 20.96 0.76 -24.78
C SER A 241 19.59 1.16 -25.36
N SER A 242 18.52 0.97 -24.61
CA SER A 242 17.17 1.36 -25.03
C SER A 242 16.86 2.81 -24.69
N THR A 243 16.20 3.51 -25.61
CA THR A 243 15.71 4.89 -25.43
C THR A 243 14.19 4.96 -25.38
N GLU A 244 13.50 3.81 -25.26
CA GLU A 244 12.03 3.77 -25.23
C GLU A 244 11.44 4.57 -24.07
N ALA A 245 12.06 4.51 -22.89
CA ALA A 245 11.63 5.30 -21.75
C ALA A 245 11.77 6.83 -21.97
N LEU A 246 12.58 7.29 -22.93
CA LEU A 246 12.71 8.71 -23.26
C LEU A 246 11.56 9.21 -24.16
N ARG A 247 10.79 8.31 -24.79
CA ARG A 247 9.61 8.66 -25.58
C ARG A 247 8.38 8.95 -24.73
N ALA A 248 8.60 9.46 -23.54
CA ALA A 248 7.55 9.70 -22.58
C ALA A 248 6.54 10.78 -23.04
N PRO A 249 5.26 10.70 -22.62
CA PRO A 249 4.26 11.77 -22.82
C PRO A 249 4.69 13.09 -22.19
N ALA A 250 4.05 14.20 -22.61
CA ALA A 250 4.44 15.57 -22.22
C ALA A 250 4.59 15.76 -20.70
N ALA A 251 3.66 15.25 -19.88
CA ALA A 251 3.72 15.35 -18.43
C ALA A 251 5.02 14.74 -17.84
N LEU A 252 5.43 13.57 -18.34
CA LEU A 252 6.65 12.91 -17.88
C LEU A 252 7.91 13.54 -18.51
N ARG A 253 7.85 14.03 -19.73
CA ARG A 253 8.96 14.80 -20.34
C ARG A 253 9.32 16.04 -19.53
N GLN A 254 8.30 16.72 -18.97
CA GLN A 254 8.54 17.85 -18.06
C GLN A 254 9.32 17.43 -16.82
N LEU A 255 9.01 16.26 -16.24
CA LEU A 255 9.78 15.70 -15.10
C LEU A 255 11.23 15.43 -15.47
N LEU A 256 11.46 14.88 -16.67
CA LEU A 256 12.78 14.47 -17.15
C LEU A 256 13.62 15.63 -17.69
N SER A 257 13.04 16.82 -17.92
CA SER A 257 13.77 17.98 -18.43
C SER A 257 14.90 18.43 -17.52
N ALA A 258 14.77 18.22 -16.20
CA ALA A 258 15.78 18.54 -15.21
C ALA A 258 17.14 17.84 -15.45
N PHE A 259 17.15 16.75 -16.22
CA PHE A 259 18.34 15.93 -16.48
C PHE A 259 19.02 16.25 -17.81
N GLY A 260 18.45 17.10 -18.66
CA GLY A 260 19.03 17.50 -19.94
C GLY A 260 19.38 16.29 -20.84
N LEU A 261 18.43 15.33 -20.94
CA LEU A 261 18.63 14.12 -21.75
C LEU A 261 18.64 14.47 -23.24
N SER A 262 19.73 14.17 -23.94
CA SER A 262 19.86 14.43 -25.37
C SER A 262 19.18 13.37 -26.26
N GLY A 263 18.82 12.22 -25.68
CA GLY A 263 18.38 11.04 -26.44
C GLY A 263 19.54 10.25 -27.09
N ALA A 264 20.78 10.74 -26.96
CA ALA A 264 21.96 10.03 -27.40
C ALA A 264 22.46 9.05 -26.33
N THR A 265 23.23 8.05 -26.79
CA THR A 265 23.88 7.06 -25.92
C THR A 265 25.38 7.11 -26.12
N ARG A 266 26.13 6.80 -25.07
CA ARG A 266 27.56 6.76 -25.07
C ARG A 266 28.05 5.45 -24.46
N ARG A 267 29.10 4.87 -25.02
CA ARG A 267 29.78 3.71 -24.44
C ARG A 267 30.81 4.18 -23.41
N LEU A 268 30.79 3.58 -22.21
CA LEU A 268 31.79 3.78 -21.19
C LEU A 268 32.95 2.82 -21.43
N PRO A 269 34.20 3.29 -21.19
CA PRO A 269 35.37 2.41 -21.19
C PRO A 269 35.20 1.30 -20.13
N ALA A 270 35.71 0.11 -20.45
CA ALA A 270 35.80 -1.00 -19.51
C ALA A 270 36.60 -0.58 -18.25
N GLY A 271 36.16 -1.03 -17.09
CA GLY A 271 36.78 -0.70 -15.81
C GLY A 271 36.64 0.76 -15.36
N ALA A 272 35.86 1.59 -16.06
CA ALA A 272 35.67 3.00 -15.71
C ALA A 272 35.12 3.16 -14.29
N PRO A 273 35.82 3.82 -13.34
CA PRO A 273 35.39 3.90 -11.96
C PRO A 273 34.30 4.93 -11.76
N PRO A 274 33.15 4.57 -11.14
CA PRO A 274 32.21 5.54 -10.63
C PRO A 274 32.81 6.31 -9.45
N THR A 275 32.44 7.58 -9.29
CA THR A 275 32.98 8.41 -8.18
C THR A 275 32.44 7.99 -6.80
N ARG A 276 31.31 7.29 -6.74
CA ARG A 276 30.62 6.99 -5.48
C ARG A 276 30.49 5.51 -5.17
N TYR A 277 30.55 4.66 -6.17
CA TYR A 277 30.33 3.22 -6.06
C TYR A 277 31.59 2.45 -6.41
N PRO A 278 31.70 1.15 -6.07
CA PRO A 278 32.81 0.31 -6.52
C PRO A 278 33.02 0.38 -8.04
N PRO A 279 34.22 0.14 -8.54
CA PRO A 279 34.50 0.09 -9.98
C PRO A 279 33.55 -0.90 -10.69
N PHE A 280 33.21 -0.59 -11.93
CA PHE A 280 32.51 -1.54 -12.78
C PHE A 280 33.41 -2.73 -13.10
N PRO A 281 32.83 -3.92 -13.39
CA PRO A 281 33.59 -5.06 -13.86
C PRO A 281 34.44 -4.69 -15.10
N GLU A 282 35.63 -5.27 -15.19
CA GLU A 282 36.55 -4.96 -16.30
C GLU A 282 36.01 -5.37 -17.67
N ASP A 283 35.10 -6.34 -17.70
CA ASP A 283 34.43 -6.82 -18.91
C ASP A 283 33.08 -6.09 -19.18
N ALA A 284 32.74 -5.10 -18.36
CA ALA A 284 31.49 -4.38 -18.49
C ALA A 284 31.52 -3.43 -19.71
N ASP A 285 30.76 -3.82 -20.74
CA ASP A 285 30.50 -2.93 -21.88
C ASP A 285 29.19 -2.17 -21.61
N LEU A 286 29.33 -1.00 -20.97
CA LEU A 286 28.20 -0.20 -20.54
C LEU A 286 27.86 0.87 -21.57
N ILE A 287 26.59 0.86 -21.97
CA ILE A 287 25.98 1.95 -22.74
C ILE A 287 25.21 2.83 -21.75
N VAL A 288 25.48 4.12 -21.75
CA VAL A 288 24.83 5.10 -20.89
C VAL A 288 24.13 6.16 -21.72
N TRP A 289 23.02 6.70 -21.20
CA TRP A 289 22.40 7.88 -21.80
C TRP A 289 23.26 9.11 -21.55
N GLU A 290 23.34 9.97 -22.55
CA GLU A 290 23.97 11.28 -22.38
C GLU A 290 23.02 12.22 -21.63
N ALA A 291 23.46 12.64 -20.45
CA ALA A 291 22.74 13.57 -19.59
C ALA A 291 23.59 14.81 -19.32
N ARG A 292 22.99 15.98 -19.45
CA ARG A 292 23.57 17.29 -19.10
C ARG A 292 22.70 17.94 -18.04
N PRO A 293 22.89 17.60 -16.77
CA PRO A 293 22.05 18.09 -15.69
C PRO A 293 22.09 19.63 -15.63
N GLU A 294 20.92 20.25 -15.77
CA GLU A 294 20.78 21.69 -15.64
C GLU A 294 20.35 22.09 -14.22
N THR A 295 19.38 21.34 -13.67
CA THR A 295 18.79 21.63 -12.35
C THR A 295 18.85 20.42 -11.40
N SER A 296 19.37 19.28 -11.86
CA SER A 296 19.52 18.08 -11.03
C SER A 296 20.92 18.00 -10.41
N SER A 297 21.00 17.40 -9.22
CA SER A 297 22.26 17.10 -8.54
C SER A 297 22.86 15.80 -9.07
N VAL A 298 24.14 15.82 -9.39
CA VAL A 298 24.87 14.61 -9.80
C VAL A 298 25.37 13.88 -8.58
N LEU A 299 24.96 12.63 -8.42
CA LEU A 299 25.36 11.76 -7.31
C LEU A 299 26.58 10.91 -7.65
N SER A 300 26.74 10.50 -8.90
CA SER A 300 27.89 9.72 -9.35
C SER A 300 28.22 10.01 -10.81
N ARG A 301 29.52 10.04 -11.12
CA ARG A 301 30.09 10.20 -12.48
C ARG A 301 31.13 9.14 -12.74
N SER A 302 31.43 8.92 -14.01
CA SER A 302 32.64 8.25 -14.46
C SER A 302 33.29 9.12 -15.54
N GLY A 303 34.37 9.80 -15.22
CA GLY A 303 34.89 10.89 -16.03
C GLY A 303 33.85 11.98 -16.25
N GLU A 304 33.55 12.31 -17.48
CA GLU A 304 32.52 13.28 -17.85
C GLU A 304 31.11 12.69 -17.88
N ALA A 305 30.96 11.35 -17.90
CA ALA A 305 29.66 10.71 -17.99
C ALA A 305 28.92 10.78 -16.63
N VAL A 306 27.72 11.31 -16.64
CA VAL A 306 26.81 11.28 -15.49
C VAL A 306 26.23 9.88 -15.39
N LEU A 307 26.38 9.22 -14.24
CA LEU A 307 25.89 7.86 -14.00
C LEU A 307 24.60 7.86 -13.21
N VAL A 308 24.58 8.63 -12.13
CA VAL A 308 23.42 8.75 -11.25
C VAL A 308 23.18 10.22 -10.96
N SER A 309 21.96 10.69 -11.18
CA SER A 309 21.55 12.04 -10.82
C SER A 309 20.19 12.03 -10.14
N HIS A 310 19.93 13.10 -9.39
CA HIS A 310 18.73 13.27 -8.59
C HIS A 310 18.16 14.67 -8.83
N ALA A 311 16.84 14.74 -9.02
CA ALA A 311 16.09 15.98 -9.08
C ALA A 311 14.90 15.93 -8.11
N ALA A 312 14.59 17.07 -7.49
CA ALA A 312 13.36 17.25 -6.75
C ALA A 312 12.24 17.67 -7.70
N TYR A 313 11.05 17.16 -7.52
CA TYR A 313 9.85 17.59 -8.23
C TYR A 313 8.66 17.69 -7.28
N GLY A 314 8.21 18.90 -7.00
CA GLY A 314 7.25 19.13 -5.95
C GLY A 314 7.78 18.66 -4.60
N ARG A 315 7.10 17.70 -3.97
CA ARG A 315 7.56 17.05 -2.74
C ARG A 315 8.32 15.75 -2.98
N GLY A 316 8.34 15.27 -4.21
CA GLY A 316 8.91 13.99 -4.57
C GLY A 316 10.33 14.08 -5.10
N SER A 317 10.82 12.93 -5.48
CA SER A 317 12.20 12.74 -5.93
C SER A 317 12.24 11.94 -7.23
N ILE A 318 13.14 12.33 -8.13
CA ILE A 318 13.39 11.60 -9.36
C ILE A 318 14.86 11.23 -9.39
N PHE A 319 15.15 9.95 -9.56
CA PHE A 319 16.48 9.44 -9.79
C PHE A 319 16.62 8.99 -11.24
N LEU A 320 17.67 9.44 -11.87
CA LEU A 320 18.07 8.97 -13.18
C LEU A 320 19.33 8.11 -13.02
N LEU A 321 19.26 6.87 -13.46
CA LEU A 321 20.38 5.98 -13.72
C LEU A 321 20.59 6.00 -15.22
N THR A 322 21.70 6.50 -15.71
CA THR A 322 21.93 6.58 -17.18
C THR A 322 22.28 5.23 -17.79
N PHE A 323 22.57 4.23 -16.98
CA PHE A 323 22.94 2.87 -17.34
C PHE A 323 21.83 1.86 -17.02
N ASP A 324 22.00 0.64 -17.55
CA ASP A 324 21.13 -0.49 -17.24
C ASP A 324 21.64 -1.25 -16.00
N PRO A 325 20.98 -1.15 -14.84
CA PRO A 325 21.37 -1.88 -13.64
C PRO A 325 21.20 -3.40 -13.79
N ALA A 326 20.31 -3.88 -14.67
CA ALA A 326 20.13 -5.31 -14.93
C ALA A 326 21.36 -5.90 -15.64
N ALA A 327 21.98 -5.16 -16.55
CA ALA A 327 23.24 -5.58 -17.16
C ALA A 327 24.33 -5.77 -16.10
N LEU A 328 24.49 -4.80 -15.21
CA LEU A 328 25.46 -4.87 -14.10
C LEU A 328 25.15 -5.99 -13.10
N ASN A 329 23.86 -6.29 -12.88
CA ASN A 329 23.46 -7.43 -12.04
C ASN A 329 23.89 -8.76 -12.65
N ARG A 330 23.75 -8.93 -13.95
CA ARG A 330 24.21 -10.14 -14.66
C ARG A 330 25.73 -10.34 -14.56
N MET A 331 26.47 -9.24 -14.52
CA MET A 331 27.95 -9.23 -14.34
C MET A 331 28.40 -9.33 -12.87
N GLY A 332 27.46 -9.40 -11.93
CA GLY A 332 27.77 -9.55 -10.51
C GLY A 332 28.35 -8.30 -9.84
N TRP A 333 28.06 -7.10 -10.35
CA TRP A 333 28.60 -5.86 -9.78
C TRP A 333 28.20 -5.66 -8.33
N GLN A 334 29.20 -5.45 -7.46
CA GLN A 334 29.00 -5.32 -6.01
C GLN A 334 28.33 -4.01 -5.60
N GLY A 335 28.38 -2.98 -6.43
CA GLY A 335 27.81 -1.65 -6.15
C GLY A 335 26.27 -1.58 -6.13
N LEU A 336 25.56 -2.62 -6.59
CA LEU A 336 24.10 -2.62 -6.65
C LEU A 336 23.44 -2.49 -5.27
N GLY A 337 24.06 -3.06 -4.23
CA GLY A 337 23.51 -2.97 -2.86
C GLY A 337 23.57 -1.54 -2.31
N ASP A 338 24.67 -0.82 -2.57
CA ASP A 338 24.84 0.57 -2.17
C ASP A 338 23.93 1.49 -2.98
N LEU A 339 23.83 1.23 -4.29
CA LEU A 339 22.90 1.92 -5.17
C LEU A 339 21.42 1.76 -4.69
N ALA A 340 20.99 0.52 -4.40
CA ALA A 340 19.65 0.26 -3.89
C ALA A 340 19.39 1.05 -2.61
N ARG A 341 20.36 1.08 -1.69
CA ARG A 341 20.25 1.81 -0.43
C ARG A 341 20.11 3.31 -0.65
N ASP A 342 20.90 3.88 -1.55
CA ASP A 342 20.83 5.31 -1.88
C ASP A 342 19.50 5.70 -2.54
N LEU A 343 19.03 4.91 -3.50
CA LEU A 343 17.75 5.15 -4.20
C LEU A 343 16.56 5.07 -3.27
N LEU A 344 16.56 4.10 -2.35
CA LEU A 344 15.40 3.82 -1.49
C LEU A 344 15.44 4.56 -0.16
N ARG A 345 16.60 5.09 0.25
CA ARG A 345 16.74 5.89 1.48
C ARG A 345 15.88 7.16 1.43
N THR A 346 15.68 7.72 0.27
CA THR A 346 14.79 8.86 0.04
C THR A 346 13.38 8.46 -0.35
N ALA A 347 13.17 7.20 -0.74
CA ALA A 347 11.87 6.64 -1.09
C ALA A 347 10.99 6.53 0.18
N ARG A 348 10.47 7.67 0.62
CA ARG A 348 9.45 7.69 1.65
C ARG A 348 8.12 7.38 1.00
N PRO A 349 7.30 6.47 1.58
CA PRO A 349 5.92 6.37 1.17
C PRO A 349 5.31 7.77 1.27
N VAL A 350 4.53 8.16 0.26
CA VAL A 350 3.76 9.41 0.32
C VAL A 350 2.99 9.39 1.64
N ALA A 351 3.38 10.26 2.56
CA ALA A 351 2.98 10.22 3.98
C ALA A 351 1.52 10.64 4.20
N ALA A 352 0.66 10.34 3.26
CA ALA A 352 -0.76 10.62 3.29
C ALA A 352 -1.59 9.34 3.47
N GLY A 353 -1.01 8.29 4.06
CA GLY A 353 -1.80 7.15 4.51
C GLY A 353 -2.73 7.56 5.65
N LEU A 354 -3.62 6.68 6.02
CA LEU A 354 -4.50 6.81 7.19
C LEU A 354 -3.73 7.17 8.48
N HIS A 355 -2.43 6.88 8.57
CA HIS A 355 -1.57 7.46 9.61
C HIS A 355 -1.54 8.98 9.56
N GLY A 356 -1.66 9.59 8.40
CA GLY A 356 -1.90 11.04 8.25
C GLY A 356 -3.32 11.43 8.64
N ALA A 357 -4.32 10.64 8.27
CA ALA A 357 -5.71 10.86 8.68
C ALA A 357 -5.92 10.52 10.16
N GLU A 358 -5.40 9.39 10.65
CA GLU A 358 -5.33 9.12 12.08
C GLU A 358 -4.56 10.21 12.82
N SER A 359 -3.39 10.63 12.34
CA SER A 359 -2.64 11.73 12.97
C SER A 359 -3.33 13.08 12.78
N ALA A 360 -4.14 13.29 11.75
CA ALA A 360 -4.98 14.47 11.58
C ALA A 360 -6.20 14.40 12.50
N VAL A 361 -6.84 13.25 12.64
CA VAL A 361 -7.90 13.01 13.63
C VAL A 361 -7.35 13.16 15.06
N TRP A 362 -6.19 12.57 15.36
CA TRP A 362 -5.55 12.76 16.65
C TRP A 362 -5.06 14.19 16.89
N ARG A 363 -4.60 14.91 15.86
CA ARG A 363 -4.29 16.34 15.92
C ARG A 363 -5.56 17.17 16.11
N PHE A 364 -6.65 16.84 15.41
CA PHE A 364 -7.95 17.48 15.59
C PHE A 364 -8.50 17.25 17.00
N ILE A 365 -8.48 16.01 17.49
CA ILE A 365 -8.87 15.67 18.88
C ILE A 365 -8.01 16.43 19.90
N ARG A 366 -6.70 16.57 19.65
CA ARG A 366 -5.81 17.38 20.50
C ARG A 366 -6.06 18.88 20.37
N ALA A 367 -6.30 19.37 19.15
CA ALA A 367 -6.55 20.80 18.90
C ALA A 367 -7.90 21.25 19.45
N THR A 368 -8.92 20.42 19.41
CA THR A 368 -10.24 20.70 20.00
C THR A 368 -10.23 20.59 21.52
N ARG A 369 -9.07 20.24 22.11
CA ARG A 369 -8.96 20.08 23.58
C ARG A 369 -10.08 19.22 24.18
N LEU A 370 -10.65 18.31 23.40
CA LEU A 370 -11.53 17.30 23.96
C LEU A 370 -10.72 16.57 25.03
N PRO A 371 -11.08 16.67 26.32
CA PRO A 371 -10.35 16.01 27.36
C PRO A 371 -10.53 14.51 27.16
N LEU A 372 -9.55 13.89 26.48
CA LEU A 372 -9.48 12.43 26.49
C LEU A 372 -9.43 12.03 27.96
N PRO A 373 -10.32 11.14 28.42
CA PRO A 373 -10.27 10.68 29.79
C PRO A 373 -8.86 10.17 30.05
N SER A 374 -8.22 10.69 31.09
CA SER A 374 -6.91 10.23 31.53
C SER A 374 -6.91 8.70 31.51
N ARG A 375 -5.80 8.08 31.07
CA ARG A 375 -5.64 6.61 31.08
C ARG A 375 -5.99 5.97 32.43
N TRP A 376 -6.03 6.76 33.50
CA TRP A 376 -6.42 6.37 34.85
C TRP A 376 -7.95 6.34 35.05
N VAL A 377 -8.73 7.03 34.21
CA VAL A 377 -10.20 7.07 34.37
C VAL A 377 -10.82 5.70 34.14
N PRO A 378 -10.48 4.93 33.06
CA PRO A 378 -10.99 3.56 32.92
C PRO A 378 -10.52 2.64 34.05
N GLY A 379 -9.27 2.78 34.49
CA GLY A 379 -8.72 2.03 35.62
C GLY A 379 -9.42 2.39 36.95
N GLY A 380 -9.64 3.67 37.20
CA GLY A 380 -10.38 4.14 38.37
C GLY A 380 -11.84 3.68 38.39
N LEU A 381 -12.50 3.71 37.25
CA LEU A 381 -13.89 3.17 37.09
C LEU A 381 -13.93 1.68 37.35
N LEU A 382 -12.97 0.92 36.82
CA LEU A 382 -12.88 -0.52 37.05
C LEU A 382 -12.63 -0.85 38.52
N LEU A 383 -11.69 -0.14 39.16
CA LEU A 383 -11.40 -0.30 40.58
C LEU A 383 -12.59 0.10 41.44
N GLY A 384 -13.26 1.21 41.13
CA GLY A 384 -14.49 1.63 41.81
C GLY A 384 -15.59 0.59 41.67
N TYR A 385 -15.77 0.03 40.49
CA TYR A 385 -16.73 -1.05 40.24
C TYR A 385 -16.41 -2.28 41.11
N LEU A 386 -15.15 -2.73 41.10
CA LEU A 386 -14.71 -3.89 41.89
C LEU A 386 -14.88 -3.64 43.39
N ALA A 387 -14.59 -2.41 43.87
CA ALA A 387 -14.78 -2.05 45.25
C ALA A 387 -16.25 -2.06 45.67
N VAL A 388 -17.15 -1.52 44.83
CA VAL A 388 -18.59 -1.54 45.08
C VAL A 388 -19.13 -2.98 45.04
N LEU A 389 -18.64 -3.79 44.11
CA LEU A 389 -19.05 -5.18 44.00
C LEU A 389 -18.58 -6.04 45.19
N THR A 390 -17.33 -5.89 45.63
CA THR A 390 -16.79 -6.59 46.80
C THR A 390 -17.48 -6.13 48.07
N PHE A 391 -17.72 -4.83 48.25
CA PHE A 391 -18.45 -4.30 49.39
C PHE A 391 -19.91 -4.80 49.44
N SER A 392 -20.59 -4.82 48.28
CA SER A 392 -21.93 -5.32 48.17
C SER A 392 -22.02 -6.82 48.50
N LEU A 393 -21.12 -7.64 48.02
CA LEU A 393 -21.04 -9.07 48.35
C LEU A 393 -20.73 -9.30 49.83
N TRP A 394 -19.79 -8.51 50.39
CA TRP A 394 -19.47 -8.59 51.85
C TRP A 394 -20.69 -8.23 52.69
N TRP A 395 -21.42 -7.14 52.36
CA TRP A 395 -22.56 -6.71 53.09
C TRP A 395 -23.74 -7.68 53.03
N VAL A 396 -23.99 -8.26 51.87
CA VAL A 396 -25.00 -9.33 51.69
C VAL A 396 -24.65 -10.56 52.52
N ASN A 397 -23.38 -10.95 52.55
CA ASN A 397 -22.93 -12.14 53.28
C ASN A 397 -23.00 -11.95 54.80
N ARG A 398 -22.80 -10.69 55.28
CA ARG A 398 -22.81 -10.37 56.73
C ARG A 398 -24.24 -10.34 57.34
N LYS A 399 -25.28 -10.10 56.52
CA LYS A 399 -26.69 -9.97 57.01
C LYS A 399 -27.53 -11.24 56.82
N GLY A 400 -26.89 -12.35 56.43
CA GLY A 400 -27.56 -13.64 56.22
C GLY A 400 -28.23 -13.77 54.85
N PRO A 401 -28.38 -15.00 54.35
CA PRO A 401 -28.76 -15.29 52.95
C PRO A 401 -30.29 -15.03 52.77
N ARG A 402 -30.65 -13.82 52.34
CA ARG A 402 -31.95 -13.54 51.76
C ARG A 402 -31.78 -13.34 50.24
N PRO A 403 -32.07 -14.33 49.39
CA PRO A 403 -31.74 -14.32 47.99
C PRO A 403 -32.27 -13.10 47.23
N GLY A 404 -33.45 -12.58 47.60
CA GLY A 404 -34.04 -11.42 46.94
C GLY A 404 -33.26 -10.11 47.12
N ARG A 405 -32.52 -9.93 48.23
CA ARG A 405 -31.73 -8.73 48.46
C ARG A 405 -30.41 -8.73 47.67
N ALA A 406 -29.82 -9.90 47.46
CA ALA A 406 -28.61 -10.05 46.65
C ALA A 406 -28.90 -9.72 45.17
N VAL A 407 -30.02 -10.18 44.64
CA VAL A 407 -30.46 -9.88 43.27
C VAL A 407 -30.75 -8.40 43.10
N LEU A 408 -31.47 -7.78 44.03
CA LEU A 408 -31.79 -6.35 43.98
C LEU A 408 -30.50 -5.48 43.98
N THR A 409 -29.51 -5.82 44.83
CA THR A 409 -28.24 -5.10 44.91
C THR A 409 -27.43 -5.24 43.65
N LEU A 410 -27.38 -6.44 43.04
CA LEU A 410 -26.71 -6.68 41.76
C LEU A 410 -27.36 -5.89 40.61
N CYS A 411 -28.69 -5.87 40.55
CA CYS A 411 -29.40 -5.09 39.53
C CYS A 411 -29.19 -3.58 39.69
N THR A 412 -29.15 -3.08 40.93
CA THR A 412 -28.91 -1.65 41.19
C THR A 412 -27.49 -1.26 40.78
N VAL A 413 -26.50 -2.06 41.12
CA VAL A 413 -25.09 -1.82 40.73
C VAL A 413 -24.93 -1.86 39.21
N ALA A 414 -25.55 -2.85 38.54
CA ALA A 414 -25.53 -2.93 37.09
C ALA A 414 -26.20 -1.73 36.40
N ALA A 415 -27.34 -1.26 36.93
CA ALA A 415 -28.06 -0.10 36.41
C ALA A 415 -27.24 1.21 36.58
N VAL A 416 -26.61 1.42 37.73
CA VAL A 416 -25.76 2.59 38.00
C VAL A 416 -24.53 2.60 37.10
N CYS A 417 -23.88 1.44 36.92
CA CYS A 417 -22.73 1.32 36.01
C CYS A 417 -23.11 1.54 34.53
N SER A 418 -24.27 1.04 34.11
CA SER A 418 -24.79 1.25 32.74
C SER A 418 -25.14 2.72 32.48
N LEU A 419 -25.73 3.42 33.43
CA LEU A 419 -26.03 4.84 33.36
C LEU A 419 -24.74 5.69 33.36
N GLY A 420 -23.74 5.33 34.16
CA GLY A 420 -22.44 5.97 34.16
C GLY A 420 -21.70 5.81 32.83
N ALA A 421 -21.70 4.62 32.27
CA ALA A 421 -21.15 4.34 30.95
C ALA A 421 -21.87 5.13 29.84
N ALA A 422 -23.22 5.16 29.86
CA ALA A 422 -24.02 5.90 28.89
C ALA A 422 -23.78 7.42 28.95
N ARG A 423 -23.58 8.00 30.13
CA ARG A 423 -23.23 9.42 30.26
C ARG A 423 -21.83 9.77 29.76
N ILE A 424 -20.89 8.84 29.84
CA ILE A 424 -19.52 9.02 29.31
C ILE A 424 -19.48 8.83 27.79
N THR A 425 -20.30 7.92 27.25
CA THR A 425 -20.32 7.60 25.81
C THR A 425 -21.29 8.47 25.01
N GLY A 426 -22.30 9.06 25.65
CA GLY A 426 -23.33 9.88 25.00
C GLY A 426 -22.78 11.02 24.14
N PRO A 427 -21.87 11.87 24.64
CA PRO A 427 -21.26 12.93 23.85
C PRO A 427 -20.46 12.43 22.64
N PHE A 428 -19.89 11.22 22.71
CA PHE A 428 -19.16 10.59 21.60
C PHE A 428 -20.11 10.02 20.54
N ALA A 429 -21.26 9.50 20.94
CA ALA A 429 -22.24 8.97 19.99
C ALA A 429 -22.91 10.08 19.18
N ASP A 430 -23.12 11.25 19.74
CA ASP A 430 -23.67 12.41 19.03
C ASP A 430 -22.67 13.05 18.07
N LEU A 431 -21.37 13.05 18.40
CA LEU A 431 -20.31 13.50 17.50
C LEU A 431 -20.17 12.60 16.27
N MET A 432 -20.43 11.29 16.42
CA MET A 432 -20.37 10.31 15.32
C MET A 432 -21.62 10.34 14.40
N ARG A 433 -22.72 10.94 14.84
CA ARG A 433 -23.96 11.07 14.04
C ARG A 433 -24.01 12.30 13.16
N HIS A 434 -23.21 13.32 13.45
CA HIS A 434 -23.26 14.62 12.78
C HIS A 434 -21.93 15.00 12.10
N GLY A 435 -20.93 14.15 12.07
CA GLY A 435 -19.67 14.25 11.30
C GLY A 435 -19.63 13.25 10.17
#